data_344552e1b78fdc76bd8306691d569fc3
#
_entry.id   344552e1b78fdc76bd8306691d569fc3
#
_cell.length_a   1.000
_cell.length_b   1.000
_cell.length_c   1.000
_cell.angle_alpha   90.00
_cell.angle_beta   90.00
_cell.angle_gamma   90.00
#
_symmetry.space_group_name_H-M   'P 1'
#
loop_
_entity.id
_entity.type
_entity.pdbx_description
1 polymer ?
#
loop_
_entity_poly.entity_id
_entity_poly.type
_entity_poly.pdbx_seq_one_letter_code
_entity_poly.pdbx_strand_id
1 'polypeptide(L)'
;IADCHAKNNQINDEWLIRDLGAIVQQLGWTAEDYARQQIADEGGPNVCMKPFRENSDMTGPYQGSGNNDEWGQAYAENLSAIMSGDLSVIDARYDRAAIGAYPNHQTAIGKPDITAFWAGLRASFPSAQFTIHHQIGRDDSMMPPRAAIRWSLSGKHEGAGRFGTPSGADVYVM
;
A
#
# COMPACT_ATOMS: atom_id res chain seq x y z
N ILE A 1 -8.87 -2.54 4.64
CA ILE A 1 -8.90 -3.55 3.57
C ILE A 1 -8.44 -4.86 4.17
N ALA A 2 -9.14 -5.94 3.86
CA ALA A 2 -8.77 -7.27 4.28
C ALA A 2 -8.61 -8.17 3.04
N ASP A 3 -7.55 -8.97 3.03
CA ASP A 3 -7.33 -10.07 2.10
C ASP A 3 -7.53 -11.37 2.88
N CYS A 4 -8.64 -12.06 2.62
CA CYS A 4 -9.10 -13.15 3.45
C CYS A 4 -9.07 -14.48 2.68
N HIS A 5 -8.58 -15.52 3.33
CA HIS A 5 -8.77 -16.89 2.87
C HIS A 5 -9.96 -17.53 3.60
N ALA A 6 -10.92 -18.03 2.85
CA ALA A 6 -12.09 -18.71 3.39
C ALA A 6 -12.16 -20.17 2.92
N LYS A 7 -12.44 -21.08 3.86
CA LYS A 7 -12.68 -22.50 3.60
C LYS A 7 -13.92 -22.94 4.35
N ASN A 8 -14.81 -23.67 3.69
CA ASN A 8 -16.07 -24.13 4.28
C ASN A 8 -16.90 -22.98 4.89
N ASN A 9 -16.95 -21.85 4.20
CA ASN A 9 -17.66 -20.64 4.63
C ASN A 9 -17.15 -20.02 5.95
N GLN A 10 -15.89 -20.27 6.30
CA GLN A 10 -15.22 -19.72 7.46
C GLN A 10 -13.90 -19.07 7.03
N ILE A 11 -13.63 -17.86 7.53
CA ILE A 11 -12.33 -17.21 7.36
C ILE A 11 -11.35 -17.91 8.29
N ASN A 12 -10.26 -18.42 7.74
CA ASN A 12 -9.22 -19.14 8.48
C ASN A 12 -7.83 -18.48 8.37
N ASP A 13 -7.70 -17.44 7.55
CA ASP A 13 -6.53 -16.58 7.47
C ASP A 13 -6.91 -15.22 6.93
N GLU A 14 -6.25 -14.16 7.39
CA GLU A 14 -6.57 -12.79 7.03
C GLU A 14 -5.34 -11.88 7.08
N TRP A 15 -5.12 -11.14 6.01
CA TRP A 15 -4.21 -9.99 5.97
C TRP A 15 -5.02 -8.71 6.11
N LEU A 16 -4.86 -8.01 7.21
CA LEU A 16 -5.62 -6.80 7.50
C LEU A 16 -4.73 -5.56 7.39
N ILE A 17 -5.04 -4.71 6.41
CA ILE A 17 -4.36 -3.44 6.21
C ILE A 17 -5.29 -2.30 6.65
N ARG A 18 -4.81 -1.50 7.60
CA ARG A 18 -5.53 -0.35 8.15
C ARG A 18 -4.78 0.94 7.87
N ASP A 19 -5.50 2.00 7.54
CA ASP A 19 -4.96 3.35 7.49
C ASP A 19 -4.81 3.91 8.91
N LEU A 20 -3.73 3.52 9.59
CA LEU A 20 -3.44 3.99 10.94
C LEU A 20 -3.23 5.50 10.98
N GLY A 21 -2.66 6.09 9.92
CA GLY A 21 -2.48 7.54 9.84
C GLY A 21 -3.80 8.29 9.85
N ALA A 22 -4.80 7.81 9.10
CA ALA A 22 -6.14 8.37 9.11
C ALA A 22 -6.82 8.23 10.48
N ILE A 23 -6.67 7.07 11.13
CA ILE A 23 -7.22 6.84 12.48
C ILE A 23 -6.61 7.82 13.49
N VAL A 24 -5.29 7.96 13.48
CA VAL A 24 -4.55 8.86 14.37
C VAL A 24 -5.01 10.31 14.19
N GLN A 25 -5.17 10.76 12.94
CA GLN A 25 -5.67 12.11 12.65
C GLN A 25 -7.11 12.33 13.15
N GLN A 26 -7.99 11.34 12.99
CA GLN A 26 -9.37 11.41 13.52
C GLN A 26 -9.41 11.52 15.05
N LEU A 27 -8.41 11.00 15.74
CA LEU A 27 -8.24 11.13 17.19
C LEU A 27 -7.59 12.46 17.60
N GLY A 28 -7.28 13.33 16.64
CA GLY A 28 -6.68 14.65 16.90
C GLY A 28 -5.16 14.65 17.08
N TRP A 29 -4.47 13.59 16.70
CA TRP A 29 -3.01 13.47 16.78
C TRP A 29 -2.35 13.68 15.42
N THR A 30 -1.12 14.19 15.43
CA THR A 30 -0.24 14.01 14.27
C THR A 30 0.41 12.61 14.31
N ALA A 31 0.81 12.08 13.16
CA ALA A 31 1.50 10.80 13.11
C ALA A 31 2.81 10.82 13.93
N GLU A 32 3.51 11.97 13.93
CA GLU A 32 4.76 12.14 14.65
C GLU A 32 4.56 12.15 16.18
N ASP A 33 3.57 12.90 16.66
CA ASP A 33 3.29 12.96 18.11
C ASP A 33 2.79 11.61 18.63
N TYR A 34 1.96 10.93 17.85
CA TYR A 34 1.51 9.59 18.17
C TYR A 34 2.67 8.59 18.25
N ALA A 35 3.58 8.61 17.26
CA ALA A 35 4.75 7.75 17.27
C ALA A 35 5.67 8.02 18.47
N ARG A 36 5.89 9.30 18.82
CA ARG A 36 6.68 9.68 20.01
C ARG A 36 6.03 9.16 21.28
N GLN A 37 4.70 9.28 21.40
CA GLN A 37 3.99 8.80 22.57
C GLN A 37 4.10 7.27 22.68
N GLN A 38 3.88 6.54 21.59
CA GLN A 38 4.03 5.08 21.56
C GLN A 38 5.43 4.64 21.99
N ILE A 39 6.47 5.27 21.45
CA ILE A 39 7.85 4.98 21.83
C ILE A 39 8.08 5.22 23.34
N ALA A 40 7.52 6.31 23.89
CA ALA A 40 7.64 6.62 25.32
C ALA A 40 6.92 5.58 26.18
N ASP A 41 5.68 5.22 25.82
CA ASP A 41 4.85 4.26 26.54
C ASP A 41 5.46 2.85 26.56
N GLU A 42 6.19 2.50 25.50
CA GLU A 42 6.91 1.22 25.39
C GLU A 42 8.30 1.22 26.04
N GLY A 43 8.67 2.29 26.74
CA GLY A 43 9.93 2.37 27.50
C GLY A 43 11.09 3.01 26.76
N GLY A 44 10.84 3.69 25.64
CA GLY A 44 11.82 4.45 24.88
C GLY A 44 12.40 3.76 23.66
N PRO A 45 13.24 4.48 22.87
CA PRO A 45 13.65 4.04 21.54
C PRO A 45 14.50 2.78 21.50
N ASN A 46 15.12 2.40 22.63
CA ASN A 46 15.97 1.20 22.68
C ASN A 46 15.18 -0.09 22.93
N VAL A 47 13.98 0.00 23.52
CA VAL A 47 13.16 -1.15 23.91
C VAL A 47 11.83 -1.24 23.19
N CYS A 48 11.36 -0.14 22.59
CA CYS A 48 10.11 -0.12 21.85
C CYS A 48 10.10 -1.12 20.69
N MET A 49 8.90 -1.55 20.33
CA MET A 49 8.67 -2.40 19.16
C MET A 49 9.24 -1.73 17.91
N LYS A 50 10.02 -2.47 17.16
CA LYS A 50 10.60 -1.95 15.92
C LYS A 50 9.58 -2.00 14.78
N PRO A 51 9.69 -1.10 13.79
CA PRO A 51 8.86 -1.15 12.62
C PRO A 51 8.91 -2.51 11.94
N PHE A 52 7.79 -2.90 11.40
CA PHE A 52 7.64 -4.13 10.63
C PHE A 52 8.63 -4.17 9.46
N ARG A 53 9.19 -5.34 9.19
CA ARG A 53 10.14 -5.56 8.10
C ARG A 53 9.74 -6.82 7.35
N GLU A 54 10.18 -6.94 6.11
CA GLU A 54 9.91 -8.11 5.28
C GLU A 54 10.25 -9.44 5.97
N ASN A 55 11.38 -9.50 6.66
CA ASN A 55 11.82 -10.70 7.37
C ASN A 55 11.11 -10.93 8.73
N SER A 56 10.37 -9.97 9.23
CA SER A 56 9.53 -10.09 10.42
C SER A 56 8.06 -10.33 10.08
N ASP A 57 7.73 -10.27 8.81
CA ASP A 57 6.41 -10.57 8.30
C ASP A 57 6.16 -12.08 8.34
N MET A 58 5.22 -12.51 9.17
CA MET A 58 4.92 -13.93 9.32
C MET A 58 3.94 -14.35 8.24
N THR A 59 4.39 -15.25 7.36
CA THR A 59 3.52 -15.86 6.38
C THR A 59 2.49 -16.74 7.09
N GLY A 60 1.21 -16.42 6.95
CA GLY A 60 0.11 -17.27 7.42
C GLY A 60 -0.04 -18.55 6.59
N PRO A 61 -1.04 -19.39 6.92
CA PRO A 61 -1.32 -20.60 6.17
C PRO A 61 -1.82 -20.34 4.74
N TYR A 62 -2.25 -19.12 4.44
CA TYR A 62 -2.73 -18.75 3.11
C TYR A 62 -1.59 -18.60 2.12
N GLN A 63 -1.53 -19.50 1.15
CA GLN A 63 -0.52 -19.53 0.08
C GLN A 63 -1.10 -19.15 -1.29
N GLY A 64 -2.33 -18.69 -1.35
CA GLY A 64 -2.99 -18.34 -2.59
C GLY A 64 -2.41 -17.08 -3.23
N SER A 65 -2.38 -17.04 -4.56
CA SER A 65 -1.95 -15.88 -5.36
C SER A 65 -3.12 -15.12 -6.00
N GLY A 66 -4.36 -15.49 -5.67
CA GLY A 66 -5.57 -14.91 -6.26
C GLY A 66 -6.14 -15.72 -7.41
N ASN A 67 -6.61 -15.04 -8.44
CA ASN A 67 -7.16 -15.67 -9.63
C ASN A 67 -6.51 -15.11 -10.92
N ASN A 68 -6.88 -15.69 -12.06
CA ASN A 68 -6.38 -15.29 -13.38
C ASN A 68 -7.38 -14.39 -14.14
N ASP A 69 -8.22 -13.67 -13.42
CA ASP A 69 -9.17 -12.75 -14.02
C ASP A 69 -8.45 -11.58 -14.70
N GLU A 70 -8.94 -11.17 -15.87
CA GLU A 70 -8.32 -10.14 -16.70
C GLU A 70 -8.21 -8.77 -16.00
N TRP A 71 -9.17 -8.42 -15.16
CA TRP A 71 -9.15 -7.14 -14.43
C TRP A 71 -8.10 -7.13 -13.34
N GLY A 72 -7.90 -8.26 -12.67
CA GLY A 72 -6.82 -8.43 -11.72
C GLY A 72 -5.45 -8.32 -12.39
N GLN A 73 -5.27 -8.97 -13.53
CA GLN A 73 -4.05 -8.91 -14.33
C GLN A 73 -3.78 -7.49 -14.83
N ALA A 74 -4.76 -6.83 -15.42
CA ALA A 74 -4.63 -5.46 -15.93
C ALA A 74 -4.24 -4.47 -14.82
N TYR A 75 -4.81 -4.62 -13.62
CA TYR A 75 -4.45 -3.76 -12.50
C TYR A 75 -3.04 -4.05 -11.97
N ALA A 76 -2.64 -5.32 -11.91
CA ALA A 76 -1.28 -5.72 -11.55
C ALA A 76 -0.22 -5.17 -12.52
N GLU A 77 -0.48 -5.24 -13.83
CA GLU A 77 0.37 -4.66 -14.86
C GLU A 77 0.49 -3.14 -14.72
N ASN A 78 -0.64 -2.44 -14.50
CA ASN A 78 -0.63 -0.99 -14.29
C ASN A 78 0.23 -0.60 -13.09
N LEU A 79 0.05 -1.28 -11.96
CA LEU A 79 0.79 -1.00 -10.75
C LEU A 79 2.29 -1.34 -10.92
N SER A 80 2.61 -2.43 -11.60
CA SER A 80 4.00 -2.80 -11.91
C SER A 80 4.69 -1.76 -12.82
N ALA A 81 3.99 -1.26 -13.83
CA ALA A 81 4.50 -0.20 -14.69
C ALA A 81 4.77 1.09 -13.90
N ILE A 82 3.81 1.54 -13.09
CA ILE A 82 3.95 2.70 -12.20
C ILE A 82 5.17 2.52 -11.29
N MET A 83 5.32 1.36 -10.68
CA MET A 83 6.42 1.06 -9.76
C MET A 83 7.77 0.93 -10.45
N SER A 84 7.81 0.60 -11.74
CA SER A 84 9.03 0.65 -12.55
C SER A 84 9.37 2.06 -13.05
N GLY A 85 8.51 3.05 -12.81
CA GLY A 85 8.71 4.45 -13.22
C GLY A 85 7.96 4.86 -14.48
N ASP A 86 7.21 3.96 -15.11
CA ASP A 86 6.37 4.28 -16.26
C ASP A 86 5.03 4.85 -15.79
N LEU A 87 5.01 6.16 -15.57
CA LEU A 87 3.79 6.87 -15.16
C LEU A 87 2.84 7.16 -16.34
N SER A 88 3.26 6.91 -17.58
CA SER A 88 2.43 7.13 -18.76
C SER A 88 1.18 6.22 -18.78
N VAL A 89 1.23 5.10 -18.09
CA VAL A 89 0.08 4.20 -17.95
C VAL A 89 -1.11 4.87 -17.25
N ILE A 90 -0.87 5.89 -16.41
CA ILE A 90 -1.95 6.64 -15.76
C ILE A 90 -2.73 7.44 -16.80
N ASP A 91 -2.03 8.12 -17.71
CA ASP A 91 -2.69 8.84 -18.80
C ASP A 91 -3.43 7.91 -19.76
N ALA A 92 -2.86 6.74 -20.02
CA ALA A 92 -3.42 5.79 -20.98
C ALA A 92 -4.63 5.00 -20.43
N ARG A 93 -4.62 4.63 -19.16
CA ARG A 93 -5.56 3.62 -18.61
C ARG A 93 -6.50 4.13 -17.52
N TYR A 94 -6.21 5.28 -16.90
CA TYR A 94 -7.11 5.85 -15.89
C TYR A 94 -8.14 6.78 -16.54
N ASP A 95 -9.34 6.79 -16.01
CA ASP A 95 -10.35 7.78 -16.40
C ASP A 95 -9.90 9.19 -15.98
N ARG A 96 -10.31 10.21 -16.76
CA ARG A 96 -10.02 11.61 -16.43
C ARG A 96 -10.61 12.07 -15.10
N ALA A 97 -11.71 11.44 -14.68
CA ALA A 97 -12.42 11.69 -13.43
C ALA A 97 -12.08 10.65 -12.35
N ALA A 98 -11.01 9.86 -12.54
CA ALA A 98 -10.59 8.87 -11.55
C ALA A 98 -10.33 9.54 -10.20
N ILE A 99 -10.75 8.88 -9.13
CA ILE A 99 -10.52 9.33 -7.76
C ILE A 99 -9.63 8.28 -7.08
N GLY A 100 -8.49 8.73 -6.55
CA GLY A 100 -7.60 7.95 -5.71
C GLY A 100 -7.84 8.27 -4.24
N ALA A 101 -8.11 7.26 -3.42
CA ALA A 101 -8.11 7.38 -1.97
C ALA A 101 -6.81 6.77 -1.43
N TYR A 102 -6.03 7.58 -0.74
CA TYR A 102 -4.70 7.22 -0.27
C TYR A 102 -4.59 7.34 1.26
N PRO A 103 -3.58 6.74 1.89
CA PRO A 103 -3.37 6.85 3.34
C PRO A 103 -3.38 8.30 3.85
N ASN A 104 -3.73 8.48 5.13
CA ASN A 104 -3.91 9.77 5.80
C ASN A 104 -5.07 10.62 5.24
N HIS A 105 -6.17 10.00 4.83
CA HIS A 105 -7.33 10.68 4.23
C HIS A 105 -7.01 11.50 2.98
N GLN A 106 -5.94 11.21 2.30
CA GLN A 106 -5.59 11.95 1.10
C GLN A 106 -6.44 11.48 -0.08
N THR A 107 -6.99 12.44 -0.81
CA THR A 107 -7.76 12.19 -2.02
C THR A 107 -7.04 12.86 -3.20
N ALA A 108 -6.81 12.09 -4.24
CA ALA A 108 -6.33 12.57 -5.53
C ALA A 108 -7.50 12.61 -6.52
N ILE A 109 -7.65 13.72 -7.23
CA ILE A 109 -8.74 13.89 -8.20
C ILE A 109 -8.16 14.05 -9.59
N GLY A 110 -8.47 13.08 -10.45
CA GLY A 110 -7.98 13.05 -11.82
C GLY A 110 -6.53 12.59 -11.95
N LYS A 111 -6.10 12.44 -13.18
CA LYS A 111 -4.78 11.89 -13.52
C LYS A 111 -3.59 12.66 -12.94
N PRO A 112 -3.57 14.02 -12.94
CA PRO A 112 -2.42 14.77 -12.43
C PRO A 112 -2.13 14.48 -10.97
N ASP A 113 -3.16 14.46 -10.09
CA ASP A 113 -3.00 14.22 -8.67
C ASP A 113 -2.60 12.77 -8.39
N ILE A 114 -3.19 11.82 -9.14
CA ILE A 114 -2.83 10.41 -9.06
C ILE A 114 -1.36 10.21 -9.47
N THR A 115 -0.93 10.84 -10.57
CA THR A 115 0.46 10.81 -11.02
C THR A 115 1.40 11.40 -9.97
N ALA A 116 1.04 12.55 -9.38
CA ALA A 116 1.84 13.19 -8.34
C ALA A 116 2.00 12.29 -7.10
N PHE A 117 0.94 11.56 -6.72
CA PHE A 117 1.02 10.61 -5.62
C PHE A 117 2.06 9.51 -5.88
N TRP A 118 1.95 8.81 -7.00
CA TRP A 118 2.83 7.70 -7.34
C TRP A 118 4.27 8.12 -7.61
N ALA A 119 4.45 9.26 -8.30
CA ALA A 119 5.77 9.86 -8.51
C ALA A 119 6.45 10.19 -7.19
N GLY A 120 5.71 10.81 -6.25
CA GLY A 120 6.23 11.15 -4.92
C GLY A 120 6.57 9.91 -4.08
N LEU A 121 5.79 8.84 -4.18
CA LEU A 121 6.09 7.57 -3.52
C LEU A 121 7.39 6.98 -4.06
N ARG A 122 7.51 6.85 -5.39
CA ARG A 122 8.73 6.32 -6.03
C ARG A 122 9.95 7.20 -5.79
N ALA A 123 9.78 8.52 -5.79
CA ALA A 123 10.87 9.44 -5.48
C ALA A 123 11.41 9.27 -4.05
N SER A 124 10.57 8.91 -3.09
CA SER A 124 11.01 8.61 -1.72
C SER A 124 11.79 7.30 -1.60
N PHE A 125 11.47 6.31 -2.45
CA PHE A 125 12.01 4.95 -2.39
C PHE A 125 12.52 4.49 -3.76
N PRO A 126 13.51 5.16 -4.36
CA PRO A 126 13.90 4.93 -5.75
C PRO A 126 14.46 3.52 -6.02
N SER A 127 15.16 2.94 -5.04
CA SER A 127 15.76 1.59 -5.15
C SER A 127 14.88 0.48 -4.57
N ALA A 128 13.73 0.82 -3.97
CA ALA A 128 12.91 -0.17 -3.29
C ALA A 128 12.32 -1.20 -4.26
N GLN A 129 12.35 -2.46 -3.84
CA GLN A 129 11.78 -3.58 -4.55
C GLN A 129 10.28 -3.63 -4.35
N PHE A 130 9.55 -3.69 -5.46
CA PHE A 130 8.11 -3.87 -5.50
C PHE A 130 7.78 -5.35 -5.74
N THR A 131 6.86 -5.90 -4.96
CA THR A 131 6.43 -7.29 -5.07
C THR A 131 4.91 -7.38 -4.97
N ILE A 132 4.27 -8.06 -5.93
CA ILE A 132 2.85 -8.42 -5.87
C ILE A 132 2.75 -9.79 -5.20
N HIS A 133 1.97 -9.87 -4.13
CA HIS A 133 1.72 -11.10 -3.37
C HIS A 133 0.41 -11.78 -3.78
N HIS A 134 -0.61 -10.99 -4.07
CA HIS A 134 -1.94 -11.49 -4.38
C HIS A 134 -2.63 -10.56 -5.36
N GLN A 135 -3.29 -11.12 -6.37
CA GLN A 135 -4.14 -10.38 -7.29
C GLN A 135 -5.47 -11.10 -7.46
N ILE A 136 -6.52 -10.34 -7.52
CA ILE A 136 -7.85 -10.86 -7.77
C ILE A 136 -8.63 -9.87 -8.63
N GLY A 137 -9.33 -10.38 -9.61
CA GLY A 137 -10.27 -9.61 -10.41
C GLY A 137 -11.64 -10.28 -10.39
N ARG A 138 -12.66 -9.51 -10.69
CA ARG A 138 -14.02 -9.98 -10.78
C ARG A 138 -14.87 -9.11 -11.68
N ASP A 139 -15.56 -9.75 -12.60
CA ASP A 139 -16.57 -9.16 -13.46
C ASP A 139 -17.91 -9.87 -13.24
N ASP A 140 -18.78 -9.23 -12.48
CA ASP A 140 -20.10 -9.74 -12.19
C ASP A 140 -21.14 -9.02 -13.06
N SER A 141 -22.09 -9.76 -13.59
CA SER A 141 -23.25 -9.22 -14.28
C SER A 141 -23.91 -8.11 -13.45
N MET A 142 -24.15 -6.95 -14.06
CA MET A 142 -24.79 -5.75 -13.46
C MET A 142 -23.95 -5.01 -12.39
N MET A 143 -22.67 -5.36 -12.23
CA MET A 143 -21.73 -4.64 -11.38
C MET A 143 -20.54 -4.13 -12.21
N PRO A 144 -19.95 -2.99 -11.89
CA PRO A 144 -18.69 -2.61 -12.54
C PRO A 144 -17.59 -3.64 -12.20
N PRO A 145 -16.68 -3.90 -13.14
CA PRO A 145 -15.52 -4.74 -12.86
C PRO A 145 -14.70 -4.24 -11.68
N ARG A 146 -14.11 -5.15 -10.93
CA ARG A 146 -13.34 -4.85 -9.73
C ARG A 146 -12.04 -5.64 -9.74
N ALA A 147 -11.00 -5.02 -9.19
CA ALA A 147 -9.74 -5.70 -8.96
C ALA A 147 -9.16 -5.30 -7.59
N ALA A 148 -8.42 -6.20 -6.98
CA ALA A 148 -7.67 -5.96 -5.77
C ALA A 148 -6.28 -6.58 -5.89
N ILE A 149 -5.29 -5.85 -5.39
CA ILE A 149 -3.89 -6.28 -5.38
C ILE A 149 -3.35 -6.12 -3.95
N ARG A 150 -2.74 -7.16 -3.42
CA ARG A 150 -1.88 -7.07 -2.24
C ARG A 150 -0.43 -7.03 -2.70
N TRP A 151 0.28 -6.01 -2.27
CA TRP A 151 1.65 -5.77 -2.69
C TRP A 151 2.52 -5.27 -1.54
N SER A 152 3.83 -5.33 -1.71
CA SER A 152 4.78 -4.70 -0.79
C SER A 152 5.86 -3.92 -1.53
N LEU A 153 6.43 -2.95 -0.81
CA LEU A 153 7.59 -2.18 -1.23
C LEU A 153 8.63 -2.26 -0.11
N SER A 154 9.79 -2.87 -0.41
CA SER A 154 10.88 -3.08 0.55
C SER A 154 12.13 -2.37 0.09
N GLY A 155 12.75 -1.55 0.93
CA GLY A 155 13.94 -0.79 0.59
C GLY A 155 14.31 0.27 1.61
N LYS A 156 14.91 1.37 1.12
CA LYS A 156 15.34 2.49 1.97
C LYS A 156 14.67 3.80 1.56
N HIS A 157 14.44 4.66 2.55
CA HIS A 157 14.04 6.04 2.30
C HIS A 157 15.27 6.86 1.89
N GLU A 158 15.57 6.85 0.58
CA GLU A 158 16.79 7.43 -0.01
C GLU A 158 16.53 8.73 -0.76
N GLY A 159 15.31 8.99 -1.18
CA GLY A 159 14.97 10.12 -2.02
C GLY A 159 14.03 11.11 -1.35
N ALA A 160 14.17 12.36 -1.73
CA ALA A 160 13.21 13.41 -1.37
C ALA A 160 11.95 13.24 -2.22
N GLY A 161 10.85 12.91 -1.58
CA GLY A 161 9.57 12.70 -2.23
C GLY A 161 8.44 12.94 -1.25
N ARG A 162 7.45 12.07 -1.26
CA ARG A 162 6.26 12.22 -0.42
C ARG A 162 6.54 12.17 1.08
N PHE A 163 7.60 11.48 1.50
CA PHE A 163 8.00 11.33 2.90
C PHE A 163 9.04 12.36 3.35
N GLY A 164 9.28 13.40 2.54
CA GLY A 164 10.16 14.51 2.91
C GLY A 164 11.64 14.18 2.75
N THR A 165 12.45 14.69 3.68
CA THR A 165 13.91 14.54 3.64
C THR A 165 14.32 13.08 3.85
N PRO A 166 15.20 12.53 3.00
CA PRO A 166 15.68 11.16 3.14
C PRO A 166 16.25 10.87 4.52
N SER A 167 15.79 9.81 5.15
CA SER A 167 16.27 9.38 6.47
C SER A 167 17.30 8.25 6.42
N GLY A 168 17.44 7.58 5.27
CA GLY A 168 18.24 6.37 5.11
C GLY A 168 17.67 5.15 5.83
N ALA A 169 16.51 5.26 6.46
CA ALA A 169 15.89 4.17 7.19
C ALA A 169 15.40 3.06 6.25
N ASP A 170 15.51 1.83 6.70
CA ASP A 170 14.85 0.70 6.05
C ASP A 170 13.34 0.85 6.18
N VAL A 171 12.62 0.59 5.10
CA VAL A 171 11.18 0.65 5.04
C VAL A 171 10.59 -0.62 4.46
N TYR A 172 9.44 -1.00 4.97
CA TYR A 172 8.58 -2.04 4.44
C TYR A 172 7.15 -1.50 4.43
N VAL A 173 6.61 -1.34 3.24
CA VAL A 173 5.25 -0.81 3.02
C VAL A 173 4.40 -1.92 2.40
N MET A 174 3.19 -2.07 2.88
CA MET A 174 2.21 -3.02 2.35
C MET A 174 0.91 -2.30 2.03
#